data_58ed438d328b92b04ea08d0b09e9ea6b
#
_entry.id   58ed438d328b92b04ea08d0b09e9ea6b
#
_cell.length_a   1.000
_cell.length_b   1.000
_cell.length_c   1.000
_cell.angle_alpha   90.00
_cell.angle_beta   90.00
_cell.angle_gamma   90.00
#
_symmetry.space_group_name_H-M   'P 1'
#
loop_
_entity.id
_entity.type
_entity.pdbx_description
1 polymer ?
#
loop_
_entity_poly.entity_id
_entity_poly.type
_entity_poly.pdbx_seq_one_letter_code
_entity_poly.pdbx_strand_id
1 'polypeptide(L)'
;VFSVPGMPCIYYGDEAGVEGCADPFCRRTYPWGREDQDMLARYKAMAAMRNGHPVLKTGECAYIAPCSAVLGVIRKNENGKDAFGKKAENACAVTLINRSAREVVVYLTSADVSGAQTLVSDDGQIFTARSGAFSVKIKGLQGMTMFAK
;
A
#
# COMPACT_ATOMS: atom_id res chain seq x y z
N VAL A 1 -0.92 0.75 6.86
CA VAL A 1 0.27 0.61 7.71
C VAL A 1 1.50 0.28 6.87
N PHE A 2 1.46 -0.74 5.98
CA PHE A 2 2.63 -1.25 5.26
C PHE A 2 3.18 -0.32 4.16
N SER A 3 2.43 0.66 3.69
CA SER A 3 2.86 1.58 2.62
C SER A 3 3.34 2.94 3.13
N VAL A 4 3.04 3.29 4.38
CA VAL A 4 3.44 4.57 4.97
C VAL A 4 4.88 4.53 5.51
N PRO A 5 5.53 5.70 5.70
CA PRO A 5 6.85 5.78 6.35
C PRO A 5 6.84 5.24 7.76
N GLY A 6 8.02 4.86 8.24
CA GLY A 6 8.20 4.33 9.59
C GLY A 6 8.14 2.81 9.65
N MET A 7 8.19 2.29 10.85
CA MET A 7 8.11 0.84 11.11
C MET A 7 6.64 0.45 11.32
N PRO A 8 6.11 -0.52 10.54
CA PRO A 8 4.76 -1.02 10.77
C PRO A 8 4.65 -1.62 12.16
N CYS A 9 3.64 -1.21 12.91
CA CYS A 9 3.28 -1.82 14.17
C CYS A 9 1.97 -2.60 13.97
N ILE A 10 2.01 -3.91 14.18
CA ILE A 10 0.84 -4.78 14.28
C ILE A 10 0.52 -4.85 15.76
N TYR A 11 -0.69 -4.48 16.13
CA TYR A 11 -1.05 -4.28 17.52
C TYR A 11 -2.15 -5.24 17.96
N TYR A 12 -1.95 -5.87 19.10
CA TYR A 12 -2.95 -6.60 19.87
C TYR A 12 -3.72 -7.72 19.13
N GLY A 13 -3.10 -8.38 18.16
CA GLY A 13 -3.74 -9.46 17.40
C GLY A 13 -4.59 -8.98 16.23
N ASP A 14 -4.34 -7.77 15.72
CA ASP A 14 -4.98 -7.25 14.49
C ASP A 14 -4.87 -8.24 13.34
N GLU A 15 -3.70 -8.93 13.23
CA GLU A 15 -3.45 -9.92 12.19
C GLU A 15 -4.29 -11.20 12.35
N ALA A 16 -4.80 -11.44 13.54
CA ALA A 16 -5.64 -12.60 13.85
C ALA A 16 -7.15 -12.25 13.89
N GLY A 17 -7.50 -11.01 13.56
CA GLY A 17 -8.88 -10.52 13.57
C GLY A 17 -9.44 -10.31 14.97
N VAL A 18 -8.58 -10.03 15.96
CA VAL A 18 -9.05 -9.76 17.33
C VAL A 18 -9.76 -8.43 17.39
N GLU A 19 -11.05 -8.47 17.72
CA GLU A 19 -11.85 -7.28 17.94
C GLU A 19 -11.61 -6.71 19.35
N GLY A 20 -11.40 -5.40 19.41
CA GLY A 20 -11.31 -4.65 20.65
C GLY A 20 -12.65 -3.98 21.01
N CYS A 21 -12.83 -3.73 22.31
CA CYS A 21 -13.90 -2.91 22.85
C CYS A 21 -13.29 -1.83 23.75
N ALA A 22 -14.11 -1.07 24.49
CA ALA A 22 -13.62 -0.19 25.53
C ALA A 22 -12.83 -0.97 26.60
N ASP A 23 -11.82 -0.30 27.20
CA ASP A 23 -11.06 -0.90 28.30
C ASP A 23 -11.99 -1.30 29.46
N PRO A 24 -11.81 -2.50 30.06
CA PRO A 24 -10.72 -3.47 29.90
C PRO A 24 -10.93 -4.54 28.83
N PHE A 25 -12.02 -4.54 28.10
CA PHE A 25 -12.43 -5.59 27.17
C PHE A 25 -11.58 -5.66 25.89
N CYS A 26 -10.77 -4.64 25.63
CA CYS A 26 -9.73 -4.67 24.58
C CYS A 26 -8.53 -5.56 24.94
N ARG A 27 -8.34 -5.94 26.21
CA ARG A 27 -7.21 -6.72 26.70
C ARG A 27 -7.47 -8.23 26.60
N ARG A 28 -7.71 -8.69 25.39
CA ARG A 28 -7.96 -10.13 25.13
C ARG A 28 -6.65 -10.88 24.90
N THR A 29 -6.67 -12.18 25.20
CA THR A 29 -5.59 -13.08 24.83
C THR A 29 -5.60 -13.37 23.33
N TYR A 30 -4.43 -13.67 22.76
CA TYR A 30 -4.34 -14.09 21.37
C TYR A 30 -5.18 -15.37 21.13
N PRO A 31 -5.94 -15.47 20.06
CA PRO A 31 -6.90 -16.55 19.81
C PRO A 31 -6.23 -17.78 19.20
N TRP A 32 -5.24 -18.37 19.89
CA TRP A 32 -4.48 -19.54 19.44
C TRP A 32 -5.38 -20.65 18.88
N GLY A 33 -5.14 -21.04 17.61
CA GLY A 33 -5.91 -22.07 16.90
C GLY A 33 -7.32 -21.63 16.44
N ARG A 34 -7.65 -20.34 16.61
CA ARG A 34 -8.92 -19.74 16.18
C ARG A 34 -8.72 -18.40 15.48
N GLU A 35 -7.51 -18.19 14.94
CA GLU A 35 -7.16 -16.99 14.19
C GLU A 35 -8.02 -16.88 12.92
N ASP A 36 -8.35 -15.65 12.54
CA ASP A 36 -8.89 -15.37 11.20
C ASP A 36 -7.78 -15.63 10.17
N GLN A 37 -7.86 -16.78 9.48
CA GLN A 37 -6.83 -17.22 8.55
C GLN A 37 -6.73 -16.32 7.32
N ASP A 38 -7.82 -15.71 6.87
CA ASP A 38 -7.83 -14.79 5.73
C ASP A 38 -7.12 -13.47 6.11
N MET A 39 -7.40 -12.95 7.29
CA MET A 39 -6.75 -11.76 7.82
C MET A 39 -5.26 -12.02 8.00
N LEU A 40 -4.89 -13.14 8.62
CA LEU A 40 -3.50 -13.54 8.84
C LEU A 40 -2.72 -13.68 7.53
N ALA A 41 -3.33 -14.30 6.51
CA ALA A 41 -2.74 -14.42 5.18
C ALA A 41 -2.51 -13.05 4.53
N ARG A 42 -3.46 -12.13 4.66
CA ARG A 42 -3.35 -10.75 4.14
C ARG A 42 -2.21 -9.99 4.83
N TYR A 43 -2.11 -10.06 6.15
CA TYR A 43 -1.02 -9.40 6.88
C TYR A 43 0.35 -9.97 6.48
N LYS A 44 0.48 -11.30 6.33
CA LYS A 44 1.70 -11.95 5.84
C LYS A 44 2.07 -11.49 4.43
N ALA A 45 1.11 -11.43 3.52
CA ALA A 45 1.34 -10.95 2.15
C ALA A 45 1.80 -9.49 2.11
N MET A 46 1.14 -8.59 2.86
CA MET A 46 1.54 -7.18 2.94
C MET A 46 2.92 -6.99 3.58
N ALA A 47 3.26 -7.78 4.60
CA ALA A 47 4.58 -7.76 5.21
C ALA A 47 5.66 -8.26 4.23
N ALA A 48 5.39 -9.34 3.49
CA ALA A 48 6.28 -9.85 2.46
C ALA A 48 6.48 -8.83 1.33
N MET A 49 5.41 -8.22 0.84
CA MET A 49 5.47 -7.15 -0.16
C MET A 49 6.38 -6.01 0.31
N ARG A 50 6.17 -5.48 1.53
CA ARG A 50 7.02 -4.42 2.07
C ARG A 50 8.47 -4.86 2.23
N ASN A 51 8.72 -6.09 2.64
CA ASN A 51 10.06 -6.61 2.81
C ASN A 51 10.79 -6.82 1.47
N GLY A 52 10.08 -7.22 0.45
CA GLY A 52 10.60 -7.42 -0.90
C GLY A 52 10.87 -6.12 -1.67
N HIS A 53 10.30 -4.98 -1.25
CA HIS A 53 10.43 -3.71 -1.95
C HIS A 53 11.05 -2.62 -1.06
N PRO A 54 12.37 -2.39 -1.14
CA PRO A 54 13.07 -1.39 -0.32
C PRO A 54 12.45 0.02 -0.37
N VAL A 55 11.90 0.43 -1.52
CA VAL A 55 11.22 1.73 -1.69
C VAL A 55 10.08 1.94 -0.70
N LEU A 56 9.38 0.88 -0.28
CA LEU A 56 8.34 0.97 0.74
C LEU A 56 8.90 1.22 2.16
N LYS A 57 10.19 0.95 2.38
CA LYS A 57 10.88 1.13 3.67
C LYS A 57 11.48 2.52 3.76
N THR A 58 12.31 2.89 2.79
CA THR A 58 13.18 4.07 2.85
C THR A 58 12.89 5.11 1.77
N GLY A 59 11.95 4.86 0.84
CA GLY A 59 11.61 5.83 -0.19
C GLY A 59 10.96 7.09 0.39
N GLU A 60 11.10 8.20 -0.30
CA GLU A 60 10.34 9.42 -0.04
C GLU A 60 8.84 9.13 -0.08
N CYS A 61 8.06 9.90 0.66
CA CYS A 61 6.62 9.70 0.77
C CYS A 61 5.86 10.94 0.35
N ALA A 62 4.91 10.75 -0.55
CA ALA A 62 3.92 11.76 -0.90
C ALA A 62 2.52 11.17 -0.78
N TYR A 63 1.55 12.03 -0.48
CA TYR A 63 0.14 11.65 -0.41
C TYR A 63 -0.62 12.32 -1.54
N ILE A 64 -1.52 11.58 -2.17
CA ILE A 64 -2.41 12.07 -3.20
C ILE A 64 -3.86 11.70 -2.86
N ALA A 65 -4.79 12.51 -3.32
CA ALA A 65 -6.22 12.24 -3.22
C ALA A 65 -6.84 12.36 -4.63
N PRO A 66 -6.74 11.31 -5.46
CA PRO A 66 -7.24 11.36 -6.83
C PRO A 66 -8.74 11.68 -6.92
N CYS A 67 -9.48 11.34 -5.87
CA CYS A 67 -10.86 11.77 -5.65
C CYS A 67 -11.18 11.68 -4.15
N SER A 68 -12.35 12.16 -3.74
CA SER A 68 -12.79 12.17 -2.34
C SER A 68 -12.89 10.78 -1.68
N ALA A 69 -13.05 9.73 -2.48
CA ALA A 69 -13.18 8.35 -2.01
C ALA A 69 -11.84 7.62 -1.88
N VAL A 70 -10.78 8.08 -2.57
CA VAL A 70 -9.51 7.35 -2.68
C VAL A 70 -8.37 8.17 -2.10
N LEU A 71 -7.66 7.56 -1.16
CA LEU A 71 -6.36 8.03 -0.68
C LEU A 71 -5.25 7.28 -1.40
N GLY A 72 -4.24 8.00 -1.87
CA GLY A 72 -3.03 7.43 -2.45
C GLY A 72 -1.79 7.75 -1.62
N VAL A 73 -0.88 6.78 -1.54
CA VAL A 73 0.45 6.92 -0.93
C VAL A 73 1.47 6.58 -1.99
N ILE A 74 2.33 7.51 -2.32
CA ILE A 74 3.45 7.32 -3.26
C ILE A 74 4.72 7.17 -2.44
N ARG A 75 5.51 6.16 -2.77
CA ARG A 75 6.86 5.93 -2.22
C ARG A 75 7.85 5.90 -3.38
N LYS A 76 8.90 6.71 -3.31
CA LYS A 76 9.84 6.80 -4.42
C LYS A 76 11.29 6.99 -3.96
N ASN A 77 12.22 6.40 -4.72
CA ASN A 77 13.63 6.68 -4.70
C ASN A 77 14.00 7.30 -6.04
N GLU A 78 14.62 8.46 -6.02
CA GLU A 78 15.00 9.19 -7.24
C GLU A 78 16.48 9.61 -7.15
N ASN A 79 17.11 9.83 -8.31
CA ASN A 79 18.51 10.25 -8.40
C ASN A 79 19.50 9.31 -7.69
N GLY A 80 19.17 8.02 -7.63
CA GLY A 80 20.04 7.01 -7.00
C GLY A 80 20.08 7.08 -5.48
N LYS A 81 19.10 7.73 -4.82
CA LYS A 81 19.07 7.93 -3.38
C LYS A 81 17.69 7.64 -2.80
N ASP A 82 17.68 7.21 -1.54
CA ASP A 82 16.47 7.11 -0.72
C ASP A 82 16.19 8.43 0.04
N ALA A 83 15.12 8.47 0.81
CA ALA A 83 14.71 9.62 1.62
C ALA A 83 15.75 10.06 2.68
N PHE A 84 16.71 9.21 3.01
CA PHE A 84 17.79 9.50 3.95
C PHE A 84 19.11 9.89 3.25
N GLY A 85 19.10 10.05 1.92
CA GLY A 85 20.27 10.37 1.11
C GLY A 85 21.21 9.18 0.89
N LYS A 86 20.84 7.98 1.30
CA LYS A 86 21.63 6.76 1.07
C LYS A 86 21.45 6.27 -0.36
N LYS A 87 22.50 5.64 -0.92
CA LYS A 87 22.44 5.04 -2.26
C LYS A 87 21.31 4.00 -2.33
N ALA A 88 20.43 4.17 -3.29
CA ALA A 88 19.31 3.28 -3.55
C ALA A 88 19.01 3.24 -5.06
N GLU A 89 18.45 2.13 -5.54
CA GLU A 89 17.95 2.07 -6.91
C GLU A 89 16.71 2.97 -7.06
N ASN A 90 16.58 3.61 -8.22
CA ASN A 90 15.38 4.36 -8.55
C ASN A 90 14.20 3.40 -8.58
N ALA A 91 13.17 3.72 -7.86
CA ALA A 91 11.96 2.90 -7.75
C ALA A 91 10.77 3.77 -7.36
N CYS A 92 9.59 3.40 -7.81
CA CYS A 92 8.37 4.05 -7.40
C CYS A 92 7.30 3.00 -7.11
N ALA A 93 6.58 3.18 -6.01
CA ALA A 93 5.40 2.40 -5.66
C ALA A 93 4.26 3.36 -5.33
N VAL A 94 3.06 3.02 -5.77
CA VAL A 94 1.84 3.74 -5.42
C VAL A 94 0.83 2.78 -4.81
N THR A 95 0.35 3.12 -3.62
CA THR A 95 -0.75 2.41 -2.95
C THR A 95 -1.98 3.27 -2.98
N LEU A 96 -3.07 2.76 -3.54
CA LEU A 96 -4.37 3.41 -3.57
C LEU A 96 -5.33 2.67 -2.64
N ILE A 97 -6.10 3.42 -1.85
CA ILE A 97 -7.05 2.87 -0.88
C ILE A 97 -8.42 3.51 -1.14
N ASN A 98 -9.37 2.71 -1.59
CA ASN A 98 -10.75 3.14 -1.76
C ASN A 98 -11.52 2.95 -0.44
N ARG A 99 -11.93 4.06 0.17
CA ARG A 99 -12.67 4.08 1.44
C ARG A 99 -14.19 3.97 1.27
N SER A 100 -14.68 4.05 0.04
CA SER A 100 -16.11 3.92 -0.27
C SER A 100 -16.51 2.45 -0.46
N ALA A 101 -17.79 2.15 -0.32
CA ALA A 101 -18.33 0.82 -0.62
C ALA A 101 -18.50 0.56 -2.13
N ARG A 102 -18.30 1.59 -2.98
CA ARG A 102 -18.49 1.48 -4.44
C ARG A 102 -17.14 1.33 -5.13
N GLU A 103 -17.15 0.67 -6.27
CA GLU A 103 -16.01 0.68 -7.19
C GLU A 103 -15.79 2.09 -7.74
N VAL A 104 -14.53 2.49 -7.82
CA VAL A 104 -14.10 3.81 -8.30
C VAL A 104 -13.01 3.64 -9.35
N VAL A 105 -13.07 4.44 -10.41
CA VAL A 105 -11.97 4.59 -11.36
C VAL A 105 -11.22 5.87 -11.02
N VAL A 106 -9.93 5.77 -10.86
CA VAL A 106 -9.03 6.91 -10.63
C VAL A 106 -8.01 7.03 -11.75
N TYR A 107 -7.52 8.23 -11.94
CA TYR A 107 -6.49 8.53 -12.92
C TYR A 107 -5.24 8.97 -12.20
N LEU A 108 -4.09 8.37 -12.57
CA LEU A 108 -2.77 8.77 -12.15
C LEU A 108 -2.00 9.26 -13.38
N THR A 109 -1.23 10.30 -13.23
CA THR A 109 -0.34 10.74 -14.30
C THR A 109 1.00 9.99 -14.22
N SER A 110 1.71 9.86 -15.34
CA SER A 110 3.08 9.33 -15.33
C SER A 110 4.00 10.16 -14.43
N ALA A 111 3.76 11.46 -14.28
CA ALA A 111 4.51 12.33 -13.38
C ALA A 111 4.35 11.93 -11.89
N ASP A 112 3.17 11.47 -11.48
CA ASP A 112 2.93 10.99 -10.11
C ASP A 112 3.79 9.76 -9.78
N VAL A 113 4.18 8.99 -10.79
CA VAL A 113 4.90 7.72 -10.65
C VAL A 113 6.29 7.76 -11.32
N SER A 114 7.00 8.88 -11.16
CA SER A 114 8.39 9.08 -11.60
C SER A 114 8.59 8.84 -13.11
N GLY A 115 7.60 9.21 -13.93
CA GLY A 115 7.67 9.08 -15.39
C GLY A 115 7.39 7.68 -15.94
N ALA A 116 7.03 6.72 -15.09
CA ALA A 116 6.78 5.35 -15.52
C ALA A 116 5.69 5.27 -16.60
N GLN A 117 5.83 4.30 -17.50
CA GLN A 117 4.85 3.99 -18.54
C GLN A 117 4.06 2.72 -18.22
N THR A 118 4.52 1.95 -17.25
CA THR A 118 3.89 0.71 -16.81
C THR A 118 3.90 0.62 -15.30
N LEU A 119 2.78 0.20 -14.73
CA LEU A 119 2.65 -0.17 -13.31
C LEU A 119 2.22 -1.63 -13.24
N VAL A 120 2.77 -2.36 -12.28
CA VAL A 120 2.40 -3.75 -12.00
C VAL A 120 1.92 -3.83 -10.55
N SER A 121 0.69 -4.29 -10.34
CA SER A 121 0.14 -4.45 -9.00
C SER A 121 0.72 -5.66 -8.27
N ASP A 122 0.54 -5.69 -6.97
CA ASP A 122 0.95 -6.78 -6.08
C ASP A 122 0.30 -8.12 -6.42
N ASP A 123 -0.88 -8.12 -7.07
CA ASP A 123 -1.55 -9.30 -7.61
C ASP A 123 -1.20 -9.60 -9.08
N GLY A 124 -0.25 -8.87 -9.67
CA GLY A 124 0.28 -9.10 -11.02
C GLY A 124 -0.49 -8.43 -12.16
N GLN A 125 -1.50 -7.59 -11.90
CA GLN A 125 -2.16 -6.82 -12.97
C GLN A 125 -1.21 -5.77 -13.54
N ILE A 126 -1.28 -5.59 -14.87
CA ILE A 126 -0.44 -4.64 -15.60
C ILE A 126 -1.30 -3.46 -16.05
N PHE A 127 -0.86 -2.27 -15.72
CA PHE A 127 -1.45 -1.00 -16.15
C PHE A 127 -0.45 -0.27 -17.03
N THR A 128 -0.87 0.12 -18.22
CA THR A 128 -0.04 0.88 -19.17
C THR A 128 -0.61 2.30 -19.33
N ALA A 129 0.27 3.27 -19.27
CA ALA A 129 -0.12 4.66 -19.47
C ALA A 129 -0.61 4.87 -20.92
N ARG A 130 -1.72 5.62 -21.06
CA ARG A 130 -2.22 6.12 -22.34
C ARG A 130 -2.22 7.63 -22.28
N SER A 131 -1.53 8.25 -23.23
CA SER A 131 -1.37 9.72 -23.26
C SER A 131 -0.85 10.28 -21.92
N GLY A 132 0.07 9.56 -21.27
CA GLY A 132 0.68 9.97 -20.00
C GLY A 132 -0.18 9.76 -18.75
N ALA A 133 -1.28 9.02 -18.84
CA ALA A 133 -2.15 8.72 -17.70
C ALA A 133 -2.48 7.23 -17.59
N PHE A 134 -2.61 6.77 -16.35
CA PHE A 134 -3.12 5.45 -16.01
C PHE A 134 -4.58 5.54 -15.58
N SER A 135 -5.40 4.61 -16.01
CA SER A 135 -6.77 4.41 -15.51
C SER A 135 -6.76 3.18 -14.61
N VAL A 136 -7.02 3.38 -13.32
CA VAL A 136 -6.99 2.32 -12.31
C VAL A 136 -8.36 2.15 -11.68
N LYS A 137 -8.90 0.95 -11.77
CA LYS A 137 -10.18 0.58 -11.18
C LYS A 137 -9.94 -0.08 -9.83
N ILE A 138 -10.60 0.43 -8.77
CA ILE A 138 -10.43 -0.08 -7.41
C ILE A 138 -11.81 -0.40 -6.84
N LYS A 139 -11.99 -1.64 -6.43
CA LYS A 139 -13.23 -2.09 -5.79
C LYS A 139 -13.46 -1.37 -4.47
N GLY A 140 -14.71 -1.33 -4.02
CA GLY A 140 -15.07 -0.73 -2.74
C GLY A 140 -14.37 -1.39 -1.56
N LEU A 141 -13.93 -0.58 -0.58
CA LEU A 141 -13.26 -1.01 0.66
C LEU A 141 -11.98 -1.85 0.40
N GLN A 142 -11.30 -1.59 -0.71
CA GLN A 142 -10.06 -2.29 -1.08
C GLN A 142 -8.91 -1.31 -1.27
N GLY A 143 -7.70 -1.84 -1.10
CA GLY A 143 -6.46 -1.20 -1.47
C GLY A 143 -5.71 -2.01 -2.52
N MET A 144 -4.87 -1.34 -3.29
CA MET A 144 -4.00 -1.93 -4.30
C MET A 144 -2.66 -1.22 -4.24
N THR A 145 -1.58 -1.98 -4.25
CA THR A 145 -0.22 -1.43 -4.36
C THR A 145 0.34 -1.79 -5.74
N MET A 146 0.89 -0.82 -6.43
CA MET A 146 1.46 -0.98 -7.76
C MET A 146 2.91 -0.48 -7.75
N PHE A 147 3.75 -1.09 -8.56
CA PHE A 147 5.17 -0.78 -8.70
C PHE A 147 5.47 -0.35 -10.13
N ALA A 148 6.22 0.73 -10.27
CA ALA A 148 6.72 1.21 -11.56
C ALA A 148 7.71 0.21 -12.17
N LYS A 149 7.60 0.04 -13.48
CA LYS A 149 8.47 -0.80 -14.32
C LYS A 149 9.07 0.06 -15.43
#